data_f7be23a7d62d0a3c4f45cf49dbe5edb5
#
_entry.id   f7be23a7d62d0a3c4f45cf49dbe5edb5
#
_cell.length_a   1.000
_cell.length_b   1.000
_cell.length_c   1.000
_cell.angle_alpha   90.00
_cell.angle_beta   90.00
_cell.angle_gamma   90.00
#
_symmetry.space_group_name_H-M   'P 1'
#
loop_
_entity.id
_entity.type
_entity.pdbx_description
1 polymer ?
#
loop_
_entity_poly.entity_id
_entity_poly.type
_entity_poly.pdbx_seq_one_letter_code
_entity_poly.pdbx_strand_id
1 'polypeptide(L)'
;MEDTVQSRVIKVAKEFLSIQSEEAVLNAKIGTDFAQTSLDRMTLFISLEDEFDRSIPQEEVEDVETVKEIVDFIEAKLLDSTI
;
A
#
# COMPACT_ATOMS: atom_id res chain seq x y z
N MET A 1 1.29 14.77 15.45
CA MET A 1 0.79 13.88 14.42
C MET A 1 1.91 13.05 13.86
N GLU A 2 1.77 11.76 13.89
CA GLU A 2 2.86 10.87 13.51
C GLU A 2 2.65 10.34 12.08
N ASP A 3 3.73 10.37 11.30
CA ASP A 3 3.73 9.78 9.98
C ASP A 3 4.27 8.36 10.08
N THR A 4 3.40 7.46 10.52
CA THR A 4 3.77 6.06 10.56
C THR A 4 3.66 5.45 9.16
N VAL A 5 4.26 4.28 8.99
CA VAL A 5 4.13 3.56 7.72
C VAL A 5 2.65 3.33 7.44
N GLN A 6 1.91 2.88 8.45
CA GLN A 6 0.49 2.62 8.29
C GLN A 6 -0.27 3.87 7.83
N SER A 7 -0.04 5.02 8.46
CA SER A 7 -0.78 6.23 8.09
C SER A 7 -0.43 6.70 6.69
N ARG A 8 0.81 6.51 6.26
CA ARG A 8 1.24 6.92 4.92
C ARG A 8 0.65 5.99 3.86
N VAL A 9 0.60 4.68 4.14
CA VAL A 9 -0.03 3.74 3.21
C VAL A 9 -1.51 4.05 3.09
N ILE A 10 -2.17 4.31 4.21
CA ILE A 10 -3.60 4.65 4.21
C ILE A 10 -3.85 5.92 3.40
N LYS A 11 -2.98 6.90 3.54
CA LYS A 11 -3.11 8.14 2.77
C LYS A 11 -3.09 7.86 1.27
N VAL A 12 -2.16 7.06 0.82
CA VAL A 12 -2.07 6.70 -0.59
C VAL A 12 -3.30 5.90 -1.03
N ALA A 13 -3.70 4.92 -0.21
CA ALA A 13 -4.85 4.08 -0.56
C ALA A 13 -6.13 4.90 -0.65
N LYS A 14 -6.27 5.93 0.16
CA LYS A 14 -7.47 6.78 0.13
C LYS A 14 -7.60 7.56 -1.17
N GLU A 15 -6.55 7.69 -1.94
CA GLU A 15 -6.64 8.31 -3.26
C GLU A 15 -7.42 7.43 -4.23
N PHE A 16 -7.53 6.14 -3.92
CA PHE A 16 -8.22 5.16 -4.75
C PHE A 16 -9.54 4.71 -4.12
N LEU A 17 -9.75 5.02 -2.83
CA LEU A 17 -10.91 4.56 -2.08
C LEU A 17 -11.64 5.74 -1.47
N SER A 18 -12.98 5.67 -1.49
CA SER A 18 -13.82 6.70 -0.86
C SER A 18 -14.22 6.28 0.55
N ILE A 19 -13.34 5.62 1.26
CA ILE A 19 -13.60 5.11 2.60
C ILE A 19 -12.94 6.03 3.62
N GLN A 20 -13.67 6.41 4.66
CA GLN A 20 -13.16 7.32 5.69
C GLN A 20 -12.51 6.60 6.86
N SER A 21 -12.99 5.41 7.19
CA SER A 21 -12.47 4.67 8.33
C SER A 21 -11.12 4.03 7.98
N GLU A 22 -10.12 4.27 8.82
CA GLU A 22 -8.80 3.68 8.59
C GLU A 22 -8.84 2.16 8.70
N GLU A 23 -9.66 1.65 9.61
CA GLU A 23 -9.79 0.21 9.76
C GLU A 23 -10.38 -0.41 8.49
N ALA A 24 -11.38 0.25 7.93
CA ALA A 24 -11.99 -0.25 6.69
C ALA A 24 -11.00 -0.19 5.52
N VAL A 25 -10.16 0.85 5.48
CA VAL A 25 -9.14 0.94 4.44
C VAL A 25 -8.15 -0.19 4.57
N LEU A 26 -7.71 -0.50 5.79
CA LEU A 26 -6.74 -1.57 6.02
C LEU A 26 -7.29 -2.93 5.58
N ASN A 27 -8.58 -3.13 5.70
CA ASN A 27 -9.22 -4.39 5.33
C ASN A 27 -9.66 -4.45 3.88
N ALA A 28 -9.50 -3.36 3.13
CA ALA A 28 -9.88 -3.33 1.72
C ALA A 28 -9.00 -4.26 0.91
N LYS A 29 -9.61 -4.96 -0.03
CA LYS A 29 -8.91 -5.95 -0.85
C LYS A 29 -8.51 -5.36 -2.19
N ILE A 30 -7.22 -5.46 -2.48
CA ILE A 30 -6.68 -5.02 -3.76
C ILE A 30 -7.18 -5.98 -4.84
N GLY A 31 -7.68 -5.42 -5.92
CA GLY A 31 -8.17 -6.23 -7.02
C GLY A 31 -9.64 -6.62 -6.89
N THR A 32 -10.22 -6.47 -5.70
CA THR A 32 -11.63 -6.75 -5.46
C THR A 32 -12.37 -5.48 -5.07
N ASP A 33 -11.89 -4.80 -4.04
CA ASP A 33 -12.53 -3.58 -3.55
C ASP A 33 -12.02 -2.36 -4.29
N PHE A 34 -10.76 -2.38 -4.73
CA PHE A 34 -10.21 -1.29 -5.51
C PHE A 34 -9.00 -1.83 -6.30
N ALA A 35 -8.45 -0.98 -7.19
CA ALA A 35 -7.31 -1.37 -8.03
C ALA A 35 -7.62 -2.64 -8.78
N GLN A 36 -8.81 -2.69 -9.40
CA GLN A 36 -9.33 -3.92 -10.01
C GLN A 36 -8.65 -4.26 -11.32
N THR A 37 -8.03 -3.30 -11.98
CA THR A 37 -7.30 -3.58 -13.22
C THR A 37 -5.81 -3.62 -12.94
N SER A 38 -5.06 -4.24 -13.87
CA SER A 38 -3.61 -4.28 -13.75
C SER A 38 -3.01 -2.87 -13.73
N LEU A 39 -3.58 -1.98 -14.53
CA LEU A 39 -3.10 -0.60 -14.59
C LEU A 39 -3.33 0.12 -13.25
N ASP A 40 -4.50 -0.06 -12.66
CA ASP A 40 -4.81 0.57 -11.37
C ASP A 40 -3.89 0.04 -10.28
N ARG A 41 -3.64 -1.27 -10.29
CA ARG A 41 -2.75 -1.89 -9.32
C ARG A 41 -1.33 -1.34 -9.47
N MET A 42 -0.86 -1.22 -10.72
CA MET A 42 0.45 -0.66 -10.97
C MET A 42 0.54 0.78 -10.49
N THR A 43 -0.49 1.57 -10.75
CA THR A 43 -0.53 2.96 -10.32
C THR A 43 -0.47 3.07 -8.80
N LEU A 44 -1.18 2.19 -8.11
CA LEU A 44 -1.16 2.16 -6.65
C LEU A 44 0.26 1.95 -6.13
N PHE A 45 0.96 0.96 -6.67
CA PHE A 45 2.31 0.66 -6.18
C PHE A 45 3.32 1.70 -6.60
N ILE A 46 3.14 2.34 -7.76
CA ILE A 46 4.00 3.47 -8.14
C ILE A 46 3.82 4.62 -7.15
N SER A 47 2.58 4.90 -6.76
CA SER A 47 2.31 5.94 -5.76
C SER A 47 2.98 5.62 -4.43
N LEU A 48 2.98 4.33 -4.05
CA LEU A 48 3.63 3.90 -2.82
C LEU A 48 5.15 4.04 -2.93
N GLU A 49 5.71 3.73 -4.08
CA GLU A 49 7.15 3.92 -4.30
C GLU A 49 7.54 5.38 -4.13
N ASP A 50 6.73 6.28 -4.68
CA ASP A 50 6.97 7.71 -4.51
C ASP A 50 6.85 8.15 -3.07
N GLU A 51 5.85 7.62 -2.38
CA GLU A 51 5.60 8.02 -0.99
C GLU A 51 6.76 7.62 -0.08
N PHE A 52 7.34 6.45 -0.30
CA PHE A 52 8.36 5.90 0.57
C PHE A 52 9.77 6.00 0.00
N ASP A 53 9.89 6.48 -1.24
CA ASP A 53 11.18 6.58 -1.93
C ASP A 53 11.90 5.23 -1.92
N ARG A 54 11.16 4.18 -2.25
CA ARG A 54 11.66 2.81 -2.30
C ARG A 54 11.14 2.11 -3.54
N SER A 55 11.91 1.17 -4.05
CA SER A 55 11.48 0.34 -5.16
C SER A 55 10.60 -0.79 -4.63
N ILE A 56 9.46 -1.01 -5.28
CA ILE A 56 8.54 -2.09 -4.93
C ILE A 56 8.31 -2.94 -6.16
N PRO A 57 9.16 -3.98 -6.37
CA PRO A 57 9.00 -4.84 -7.55
C PRO A 57 7.65 -5.56 -7.54
N GLN A 58 7.03 -5.65 -8.71
CA GLN A 58 5.72 -6.28 -8.84
C GLN A 58 5.72 -7.72 -8.34
N GLU A 59 6.79 -8.47 -8.63
CA GLU A 59 6.84 -9.86 -8.25
C GLU A 59 6.87 -10.07 -6.73
N GLU A 60 7.26 -9.05 -5.97
CA GLU A 60 7.28 -9.17 -4.51
C GLU A 60 5.91 -8.92 -3.90
N VAL A 61 5.00 -8.30 -4.65
CA VAL A 61 3.68 -7.95 -4.11
C VAL A 61 2.54 -8.67 -4.83
N GLU A 62 2.87 -9.70 -5.60
CA GLU A 62 1.83 -10.44 -6.31
C GLU A 62 0.85 -11.11 -5.38
N ASP A 63 1.31 -11.54 -4.21
CA ASP A 63 0.48 -12.25 -3.24
C ASP A 63 -0.19 -11.32 -2.24
N VAL A 64 0.08 -10.03 -2.30
CA VAL A 64 -0.53 -9.06 -1.40
C VAL A 64 -2.00 -8.87 -1.77
N GLU A 65 -2.90 -9.04 -0.80
CA GLU A 65 -4.34 -8.96 -1.06
C GLU A 65 -5.02 -7.78 -0.38
N THR A 66 -4.50 -7.32 0.76
CA THR A 66 -5.14 -6.24 1.50
C THR A 66 -4.18 -5.08 1.72
N VAL A 67 -4.76 -3.92 2.04
CA VAL A 67 -3.94 -2.75 2.37
C VAL A 67 -3.07 -3.04 3.60
N LYS A 68 -3.61 -3.79 4.56
CA LYS A 68 -2.83 -4.14 5.74
C LYS A 68 -1.58 -4.93 5.38
N GLU A 69 -1.69 -5.83 4.41
CA GLU A 69 -0.53 -6.59 3.95
C GLU A 69 0.50 -5.69 3.28
N ILE A 70 0.04 -4.63 2.61
CA ILE A 70 0.96 -3.65 2.06
C ILE A 70 1.75 -2.97 3.18
N VAL A 71 1.07 -2.61 4.27
CA VAL A 71 1.74 -2.00 5.42
C VAL A 71 2.83 -2.92 5.95
N ASP A 72 2.49 -4.18 6.15
CA ASP A 72 3.44 -5.16 6.67
C ASP A 72 4.63 -5.33 5.74
N PHE A 73 4.37 -5.38 4.44
CA PHE A 73 5.42 -5.53 3.45
C PHE A 73 6.39 -4.35 3.48
N ILE A 74 5.85 -3.14 3.52
CA ILE A 74 6.68 -1.94 3.49
C ILE A 74 7.47 -1.81 4.79
N GLU A 75 6.85 -2.13 5.92
CA GLU A 75 7.57 -2.10 7.19
C GLU A 75 8.77 -3.04 7.17
N ALA A 76 8.59 -4.24 6.65
CA ALA A 76 9.70 -5.19 6.54
C ALA A 76 10.78 -4.67 5.61
N LYS A 77 10.37 -4.05 4.52
CA LYS A 77 11.31 -3.51 3.54
C LYS A 77 12.16 -2.40 4.14
N LEU A 78 11.53 -1.52 4.90
CA LEU A 78 12.24 -0.41 5.53
C LEU A 78 13.21 -0.89 6.61
N LEU A 79 12.84 -1.94 7.33
CA LEU A 79 13.73 -2.52 8.33
C LEU A 79 14.96 -3.13 7.67
N ASP A 80 14.76 -3.82 6.56
CA ASP A 80 15.89 -4.42 5.84
C ASP A 80 16.87 -3.37 5.34
N SER A 81 16.38 -2.19 4.98
CA SER A 81 17.24 -1.18 4.38
C SER A 81 18.05 -0.41 5.41
N THR A 82 17.91 -0.73 6.69
CA THR A 82 18.72 -0.10 7.74
C THR A 82 20.05 -0.79 7.97
N ILE A 83 20.28 -1.88 7.31
CA ILE A 83 21.52 -2.65 7.47
C ILE A 83 22.67 -2.03 6.69
#